data_5707cd6b74bcc70129cdc4141f01c37c
#
_entry.id   5707cd6b74bcc70129cdc4141f01c37c
#
_cell.length_a   1.000
_cell.length_b   1.000
_cell.length_c   1.000
_cell.angle_alpha   90.00
_cell.angle_beta   90.00
_cell.angle_gamma   90.00
#
_symmetry.space_group_name_H-M   'P 1'
#
loop_
_entity.id
_entity.type
_entity.pdbx_description
1 polymer ?
#
loop_
_entity_poly.entity_id
_entity_poly.type
_entity_poly.pdbx_seq_one_letter_code
_entity_poly.pdbx_strand_id
1 'polypeptide(L)'
;MAYTNAISTYRETRVKTASQGQLIIMLYDEAVKHLDRGLELLDLNNRGKKNPGNIEKISKSILKAQEIITELTVSLDFEQGGEIAKNLFSLYTWFNKELLESNIHQDIKRITAVRNLLSELRSAWTEIVAKNSSETSGKAVTGVNIAG
;
A
#
# COMPACT_ATOMS: atom_id res chain seq x y z
N MET A 1 15.92 -5.91 -9.10
CA MET A 1 15.22 -6.93 -8.34
C MET A 1 13.91 -7.29 -9.02
N ALA A 2 13.60 -8.58 -9.06
CA ALA A 2 12.47 -9.09 -9.85
C ALA A 2 11.12 -8.46 -9.47
N TYR A 3 10.86 -8.28 -8.18
CA TYR A 3 9.58 -7.71 -7.75
C TYR A 3 9.44 -6.24 -8.10
N THR A 4 10.53 -5.49 -8.06
CA THR A 4 10.52 -4.07 -8.45
C THR A 4 10.15 -3.95 -9.93
N ASN A 5 10.68 -4.84 -10.77
CA ASN A 5 10.35 -4.86 -12.18
C ASN A 5 8.88 -5.24 -12.41
N ALA A 6 8.36 -6.17 -11.61
CA ALA A 6 6.95 -6.57 -11.70
C ALA A 6 6.02 -5.40 -11.36
N ILE A 7 6.33 -4.62 -10.33
CA ILE A 7 5.56 -3.45 -9.95
C ILE A 7 5.66 -2.37 -11.03
N SER A 8 6.85 -2.13 -11.56
CA SER A 8 7.05 -1.16 -12.63
C SER A 8 6.25 -1.54 -13.88
N THR A 9 6.26 -2.82 -14.25
CA THR A 9 5.50 -3.32 -15.39
C THR A 9 3.99 -3.14 -15.16
N TYR A 10 3.52 -3.44 -13.95
CA TYR A 10 2.14 -3.24 -13.57
C TYR A 10 1.74 -1.77 -13.72
N ARG A 11 2.57 -0.85 -13.23
CA ARG A 11 2.34 0.59 -13.34
C ARG A 11 2.30 1.06 -14.79
N GLU A 12 3.26 0.61 -15.61
CA GLU A 12 3.30 0.95 -17.03
C GLU A 12 2.04 0.52 -17.75
N THR A 13 1.55 -0.68 -17.45
CA THR A 13 0.33 -1.19 -18.03
C THR A 13 -0.88 -0.35 -17.60
N ARG A 14 -0.95 0.01 -16.32
CA ARG A 14 -2.08 0.77 -15.77
C ARG A 14 -2.08 2.24 -16.12
N VAL A 15 -0.92 2.84 -16.33
CA VAL A 15 -0.82 4.26 -16.73
C VAL A 15 -1.60 4.54 -17.99
N LYS A 16 -1.75 3.56 -18.86
CA LYS A 16 -2.52 3.72 -20.11
C LYS A 16 -4.02 3.71 -19.90
N THR A 17 -4.50 3.20 -18.75
CA THR A 17 -5.92 2.96 -18.53
C THR A 17 -6.46 3.54 -17.22
N ALA A 18 -5.57 3.98 -16.33
CA ALA A 18 -5.95 4.47 -15.00
C ALA A 18 -5.26 5.80 -14.71
N SER A 19 -5.94 6.66 -13.96
CA SER A 19 -5.35 7.89 -13.48
C SER A 19 -4.27 7.60 -12.44
N GLN A 20 -3.43 8.59 -12.16
CA GLN A 20 -2.40 8.45 -11.13
C GLN A 20 -3.03 8.14 -9.75
N GLY A 21 -4.14 8.78 -9.42
CA GLY A 21 -4.85 8.50 -8.17
C GLY A 21 -5.37 7.08 -8.09
N GLN A 22 -5.92 6.56 -9.19
CA GLN A 22 -6.37 5.18 -9.26
C GLN A 22 -5.22 4.20 -9.12
N LEU A 23 -4.08 4.53 -9.68
CA LEU A 23 -2.88 3.71 -9.57
C LEU A 23 -2.43 3.60 -8.10
N ILE A 24 -2.47 4.71 -7.38
CA ILE A 24 -2.14 4.73 -5.95
C ILE A 24 -3.12 3.86 -5.16
N ILE A 25 -4.42 3.95 -5.46
CA ILE A 25 -5.44 3.12 -4.82
C ILE A 25 -5.14 1.64 -5.05
N MET A 26 -4.75 1.26 -6.26
CA MET A 26 -4.39 -0.12 -6.58
C MET A 26 -3.20 -0.60 -5.77
N LEU A 27 -2.21 0.25 -5.53
CA LEU A 27 -1.07 -0.09 -4.69
C LEU A 27 -1.50 -0.33 -3.24
N TYR A 28 -2.37 0.51 -2.69
CA TYR A 28 -2.92 0.28 -1.36
C TYR A 28 -3.71 -1.03 -1.29
N ASP A 29 -4.53 -1.31 -2.30
CA ASP A 29 -5.28 -2.57 -2.36
C ASP A 29 -4.36 -3.78 -2.32
N GLU A 30 -3.30 -3.76 -3.09
CA GLU A 30 -2.35 -4.87 -3.13
C GLU A 30 -1.61 -5.02 -1.80
N ALA A 31 -1.22 -3.92 -1.17
CA ALA A 31 -0.58 -3.99 0.14
C ALA A 31 -1.49 -4.60 1.20
N VAL A 32 -2.75 -4.16 1.25
CA VAL A 32 -3.74 -4.70 2.18
C VAL A 32 -3.97 -6.19 1.92
N LYS A 33 -4.08 -6.58 0.67
CA LYS A 33 -4.28 -7.96 0.27
C LYS A 33 -3.17 -8.88 0.76
N HIS A 34 -1.92 -8.45 0.60
CA HIS A 34 -0.78 -9.24 1.08
C HIS A 34 -0.75 -9.33 2.61
N LEU A 35 -1.08 -8.24 3.31
CA LEU A 35 -1.15 -8.26 4.77
C LEU A 35 -2.29 -9.16 5.27
N ASP A 36 -3.45 -9.12 4.61
CA ASP A 36 -4.55 -10.01 4.95
C ASP A 36 -4.16 -11.47 4.78
N ARG A 37 -3.42 -11.79 3.73
CA ARG A 37 -2.90 -13.14 3.50
C ARG A 37 -1.96 -13.57 4.62
N GLY A 38 -1.04 -12.69 5.00
CA GLY A 38 -0.12 -12.96 6.11
C GLY A 38 -0.86 -13.17 7.43
N LEU A 39 -1.88 -12.36 7.68
CA LEU A 39 -2.70 -12.48 8.90
C LEU A 39 -3.47 -13.81 8.95
N GLU A 40 -4.04 -14.24 7.84
CA GLU A 40 -4.71 -15.53 7.76
C GLU A 40 -3.77 -16.68 8.12
N LEU A 41 -2.57 -16.65 7.56
CA LEU A 41 -1.58 -17.72 7.80
C LEU A 41 -1.08 -17.69 9.26
N LEU A 42 -0.89 -16.52 9.83
CA LEU A 42 -0.52 -16.39 11.24
C LEU A 42 -1.62 -16.91 12.16
N ASP A 43 -2.86 -16.60 11.85
CA ASP A 43 -3.99 -17.08 12.63
C ASP A 43 -4.05 -18.61 12.61
N LEU A 44 -3.85 -19.23 11.46
CA LEU A 44 -3.79 -20.69 11.34
C LEU A 44 -2.68 -21.28 12.19
N ASN A 45 -1.50 -20.68 12.16
CA ASN A 45 -0.37 -21.15 12.96
C ASN A 45 -0.66 -21.03 14.45
N ASN A 46 -1.30 -19.95 14.88
CA ASN A 46 -1.60 -19.71 16.28
C ASN A 46 -2.71 -20.62 16.82
N ARG A 47 -3.56 -21.15 15.94
CA ARG A 47 -4.61 -22.09 16.33
C ARG A 47 -4.13 -23.53 16.40
N GLY A 48 -2.83 -23.74 16.44
CA GLY A 48 -2.27 -25.09 16.58
C GLY A 48 -2.09 -25.87 15.30
N LYS A 49 -2.40 -25.28 14.17
CA LYS A 49 -2.19 -25.89 12.85
C LYS A 49 -0.86 -25.42 12.28
N LYS A 50 0.19 -25.52 13.08
CA LYS A 50 1.52 -25.07 12.67
C LYS A 50 2.04 -25.89 11.51
N ASN A 51 2.41 -25.17 10.47
CA ASN A 51 3.06 -25.73 9.32
C ASN A 51 4.31 -24.89 9.04
N PRO A 52 5.51 -25.49 9.06
CA PRO A 52 6.74 -24.73 8.80
C PRO A 52 6.72 -23.96 7.49
N GLY A 53 6.03 -24.47 6.48
CA GLY A 53 5.87 -23.78 5.22
C GLY A 53 5.09 -22.47 5.32
N ASN A 54 4.24 -22.33 6.34
CA ASN A 54 3.46 -21.11 6.54
C ASN A 54 4.34 -19.94 6.98
N ILE A 55 5.40 -20.20 7.73
CA ILE A 55 6.33 -19.16 8.18
C ILE A 55 6.97 -18.47 6.97
N GLU A 56 7.39 -19.25 6.00
CA GLU A 56 7.96 -18.72 4.76
C GLU A 56 6.92 -17.91 3.97
N LYS A 57 5.71 -18.42 3.87
CA LYS A 57 4.62 -17.73 3.16
C LYS A 57 4.22 -16.43 3.86
N ILE A 58 4.19 -16.42 5.19
CA ILE A 58 3.92 -15.23 5.98
C ILE A 58 4.99 -14.17 5.70
N SER A 59 6.26 -14.57 5.80
CA SER A 59 7.38 -13.68 5.53
C SER A 59 7.31 -13.10 4.13
N LYS A 60 7.01 -13.93 3.15
CA LYS A 60 6.88 -13.52 1.75
C LYS A 60 5.75 -12.49 1.56
N SER A 61 4.61 -12.71 2.23
CA SER A 61 3.49 -11.77 2.17
C SER A 61 3.85 -10.42 2.78
N ILE A 62 4.52 -10.42 3.93
CA ILE A 62 4.96 -9.19 4.57
C ILE A 62 5.96 -8.44 3.69
N LEU A 63 6.93 -9.16 3.12
CA LEU A 63 7.92 -8.55 2.23
C LEU A 63 7.27 -7.90 1.00
N LYS A 64 6.27 -8.55 0.43
CA LYS A 64 5.54 -7.96 -0.71
C LYS A 64 4.82 -6.68 -0.33
N ALA A 65 4.20 -6.64 0.85
CA ALA A 65 3.57 -5.43 1.34
C ALA A 65 4.60 -4.31 1.53
N GLN A 66 5.77 -4.63 2.08
CA GLN A 66 6.86 -3.67 2.26
C GLN A 66 7.36 -3.11 0.93
N GLU A 67 7.46 -3.95 -0.09
CA GLU A 67 7.85 -3.51 -1.43
C GLU A 67 6.87 -2.49 -1.99
N ILE A 68 5.58 -2.74 -1.81
CA ILE A 68 4.54 -1.84 -2.28
C ILE A 68 4.59 -0.51 -1.51
N ILE A 69 4.79 -0.56 -0.20
CA ILE A 69 4.92 0.64 0.63
C ILE A 69 6.16 1.45 0.18
N THR A 70 7.24 0.78 -0.16
CA THR A 70 8.43 1.44 -0.71
C THR A 70 8.10 2.12 -2.05
N GLU A 71 7.33 1.46 -2.89
CA GLU A 71 6.89 2.04 -4.16
C GLU A 71 6.02 3.28 -3.93
N LEU A 72 5.12 3.22 -2.97
CA LEU A 72 4.32 4.39 -2.58
C LEU A 72 5.21 5.54 -2.09
N THR A 73 6.24 5.21 -1.34
CA THR A 73 7.19 6.21 -0.84
C THR A 73 7.94 6.90 -1.98
N VAL A 74 8.42 6.12 -2.93
CA VAL A 74 9.13 6.65 -4.11
C VAL A 74 8.23 7.54 -4.96
N SER A 75 6.93 7.27 -4.97
CA SER A 75 5.97 8.04 -5.75
C SER A 75 5.60 9.40 -5.15
N LEU A 76 6.03 9.69 -3.92
CA LEU A 76 5.69 10.96 -3.28
C LEU A 76 6.33 12.15 -3.99
N ASP A 77 5.54 13.19 -4.19
CA ASP A 77 5.99 14.45 -4.77
C ASP A 77 6.04 15.50 -3.67
N PHE A 78 7.23 15.77 -3.17
CA PHE A 78 7.41 16.71 -2.07
C PHE A 78 7.18 18.18 -2.47
N GLU A 79 7.34 18.49 -3.72
CA GLU A 79 7.09 19.85 -4.20
C GLU A 79 5.60 20.16 -4.20
N GLN A 80 4.81 19.30 -4.81
CA GLN A 80 3.37 19.52 -4.90
C GLN A 80 2.62 19.07 -3.64
N GLY A 81 3.07 18.00 -3.02
CA GLY A 81 2.43 17.44 -1.83
C GLY A 81 2.77 18.15 -0.53
N GLY A 82 3.88 18.89 -0.47
CA GLY A 82 4.28 19.66 0.70
C GLY A 82 4.23 18.88 2.00
N GLU A 83 3.51 19.40 2.98
CA GLU A 83 3.37 18.77 4.30
C GLU A 83 2.69 17.41 4.25
N ILE A 84 1.73 17.22 3.36
CA ILE A 84 1.05 15.94 3.21
C ILE A 84 2.05 14.87 2.76
N ALA A 85 2.90 15.19 1.79
CA ALA A 85 3.92 14.25 1.33
C ALA A 85 4.92 13.91 2.43
N LYS A 86 5.33 14.89 3.23
CA LYS A 86 6.22 14.66 4.37
C LYS A 86 5.57 13.76 5.42
N ASN A 87 4.30 13.99 5.72
CA ASN A 87 3.55 13.18 6.67
C ASN A 87 3.39 11.75 6.17
N LEU A 88 3.09 11.57 4.90
CA LEU A 88 2.99 10.24 4.29
C LEU A 88 4.33 9.52 4.29
N PHE A 89 5.41 10.23 4.01
CA PHE A 89 6.76 9.66 4.08
C PHE A 89 7.05 9.10 5.47
N SER A 90 6.74 9.87 6.51
CA SER A 90 6.93 9.44 7.89
C SER A 90 6.08 8.22 8.22
N LEU A 91 4.82 8.22 7.77
CA LEU A 91 3.90 7.13 8.01
C LEU A 91 4.34 5.86 7.28
N TYR A 92 4.75 5.96 6.01
CA TYR A 92 5.24 4.82 5.25
C TYR A 92 6.52 4.23 5.85
N THR A 93 7.39 5.09 6.36
CA THR A 93 8.61 4.66 7.06
C THR A 93 8.23 3.87 8.31
N TRP A 94 7.25 4.35 9.06
CA TRP A 94 6.74 3.66 10.24
C TRP A 94 6.11 2.31 9.88
N PHE A 95 5.32 2.26 8.81
CA PHE A 95 4.74 1.01 8.33
C PHE A 95 5.81 -0.04 8.08
N ASN A 96 6.86 0.33 7.34
CA ASN A 96 7.93 -0.61 7.00
C ASN A 96 8.69 -1.08 8.24
N LYS A 97 8.89 -0.20 9.21
CA LYS A 97 9.52 -0.56 10.48
C LYS A 97 8.66 -1.55 11.26
N GLU A 98 7.35 -1.28 11.36
CA GLU A 98 6.42 -2.16 12.05
C GLU A 98 6.32 -3.52 11.37
N LEU A 99 6.32 -3.55 10.06
CA LEU A 99 6.28 -4.80 9.30
C LEU A 99 7.56 -5.60 9.45
N LEU A 100 8.71 -4.95 9.51
CA LEU A 100 9.98 -5.61 9.77
C LEU A 100 9.96 -6.29 11.14
N GLU A 101 9.55 -5.57 12.18
CA GLU A 101 9.42 -6.11 13.53
C GLU A 101 8.41 -7.27 13.58
N SER A 102 7.29 -7.11 12.87
CA SER A 102 6.27 -8.13 12.78
C SER A 102 6.78 -9.41 12.13
N ASN A 103 7.61 -9.27 11.12
CA ASN A 103 8.20 -10.42 10.43
C ASN A 103 9.15 -11.19 11.35
N ILE A 104 9.93 -10.45 12.15
CA ILE A 104 10.87 -11.06 13.08
C ILE A 104 10.14 -11.77 14.22
N HIS A 105 9.11 -11.14 14.78
CA HIS A 105 8.43 -11.62 15.99
C HIS A 105 7.07 -12.27 15.73
N GLN A 106 6.62 -12.35 14.48
CA GLN A 106 5.31 -12.88 14.12
C GLN A 106 4.18 -12.17 14.86
N ASP A 107 4.22 -10.84 14.88
CA ASP A 107 3.33 -10.01 15.71
C ASP A 107 2.07 -9.59 14.95
N ILE A 108 0.97 -10.29 15.24
CA ILE A 108 -0.35 -10.03 14.63
C ILE A 108 -0.82 -8.59 14.87
N LYS A 109 -0.60 -8.07 16.07
CA LYS A 109 -1.10 -6.74 16.43
C LYS A 109 -0.48 -5.65 15.57
N ARG A 110 0.83 -5.73 15.33
CA ARG A 110 1.54 -4.76 14.50
C ARG A 110 1.06 -4.82 13.06
N ILE A 111 0.94 -6.03 12.52
CA ILE A 111 0.46 -6.22 11.14
C ILE A 111 -0.94 -5.67 10.98
N THR A 112 -1.82 -5.98 11.95
CA THR A 112 -3.21 -5.51 11.92
C THR A 112 -3.29 -3.99 11.96
N ALA A 113 -2.46 -3.35 12.79
CA ALA A 113 -2.43 -1.89 12.87
C ALA A 113 -2.04 -1.26 11.53
N VAL A 114 -0.98 -1.76 10.90
CA VAL A 114 -0.53 -1.28 9.59
C VAL A 114 -1.61 -1.52 8.54
N ARG A 115 -2.17 -2.72 8.52
CA ARG A 115 -3.22 -3.10 7.58
C ARG A 115 -4.43 -2.16 7.68
N ASN A 116 -4.87 -1.86 8.88
CA ASN A 116 -6.04 -1.00 9.10
C ASN A 116 -5.77 0.43 8.67
N LEU A 117 -4.58 0.97 8.95
CA LEU A 117 -4.21 2.31 8.51
C LEU A 117 -4.08 2.40 6.99
N LEU A 118 -3.53 1.38 6.35
CA LEU A 118 -3.49 1.33 4.88
C LEU A 118 -4.91 1.32 4.30
N SER A 119 -5.81 0.58 4.92
CA SER A 119 -7.21 0.53 4.47
C SER A 119 -7.90 1.89 4.62
N GLU A 120 -7.62 2.61 5.70
CA GLU A 120 -8.15 3.96 5.90
C GLU A 120 -7.61 4.93 4.87
N LEU A 121 -6.31 4.87 4.58
CA LEU A 121 -5.70 5.71 3.55
C LEU A 121 -6.29 5.39 2.17
N ARG A 122 -6.50 4.12 1.88
CA ARG A 122 -7.14 3.71 0.64
C ARG A 122 -8.51 4.35 0.50
N SER A 123 -9.31 4.34 1.55
CA SER A 123 -10.64 4.95 1.54
C SER A 123 -10.55 6.45 1.30
N ALA A 124 -9.61 7.12 1.94
CA ALA A 124 -9.40 8.57 1.74
C ALA A 124 -9.01 8.87 0.29
N TRP A 125 -8.10 8.10 -0.29
CA TRP A 125 -7.71 8.27 -1.69
C TRP A 125 -8.87 8.02 -2.63
N THR A 126 -9.70 7.03 -2.33
CA THR A 126 -10.88 6.72 -3.14
C THR A 126 -11.83 7.90 -3.17
N GLU A 127 -12.07 8.55 -2.03
CA GLU A 127 -12.91 9.74 -1.96
C GLU A 127 -12.32 10.91 -2.75
N ILE A 128 -11.01 11.14 -2.62
CA ILE A 128 -10.32 12.20 -3.36
C ILE A 128 -10.44 11.99 -4.86
N VAL A 129 -10.19 10.77 -5.33
CA VAL A 129 -10.26 10.44 -6.75
C VAL A 129 -11.71 10.60 -7.27
N ALA A 130 -12.69 10.13 -6.53
CA ALA A 130 -14.09 10.27 -6.91
C ALA A 130 -14.51 11.73 -6.99
N LYS A 131 -14.13 12.53 -6.01
CA LYS A 131 -14.43 13.96 -5.98
C LYS A 131 -13.81 14.70 -7.15
N ASN A 132 -12.54 14.44 -7.44
CA ASN A 132 -11.84 15.09 -8.53
C ASN A 132 -12.40 14.68 -9.90
N SER A 133 -12.81 13.43 -10.06
CA SER A 133 -13.47 12.97 -11.29
C SER A 133 -14.80 13.69 -11.50
N SER A 134 -15.57 13.87 -10.43
CA SER A 134 -16.83 14.59 -10.48
C SER A 134 -16.63 16.06 -10.84
N GLU A 135 -15.64 16.71 -10.24
CA GLU A 135 -15.29 18.10 -10.57
C GLU A 135 -14.80 18.24 -11.99
N THR A 136 -14.00 17.29 -12.47
CA THR A 136 -13.50 17.27 -13.84
C THR A 136 -14.65 17.12 -14.84
N SER A 137 -15.66 16.35 -14.52
CA SER A 137 -16.83 16.18 -15.37
C SER A 137 -17.65 17.46 -15.46
N GLY A 138 -17.67 18.26 -14.40
CA GLY A 138 -18.46 19.47 -14.33
C GLY A 138 -17.79 20.71 -14.89
N LYS A 139 -16.49 20.68 -15.10
CA LYS A 139 -15.73 21.84 -15.55
C LYS A 139 -14.68 21.43 -16.55
N ALA A 140 -14.36 22.31 -17.45
CA ALA A 140 -13.20 22.15 -18.31
C ALA A 140 -11.97 22.38 -17.43
N VAL A 141 -11.56 21.40 -16.72
CA VAL A 141 -10.56 21.61 -15.81
C VAL A 141 -9.19 21.28 -16.11
N THR A 142 -8.56 22.08 -15.86
CA THR A 142 -7.31 22.28 -15.44
C THR A 142 -6.82 21.40 -14.38
N GLY A 143 -6.03 20.53 -14.73
CA GLY A 143 -5.20 19.71 -14.00
C GLY A 143 -5.14 19.82 -12.53
N VAL A 144 -6.15 19.40 -11.86
CA VAL A 144 -6.01 19.16 -10.46
C VAL A 144 -5.15 17.95 -10.33
N ASN A 145 -3.98 18.13 -9.86
CA ASN A 145 -3.05 17.05 -9.68
C ASN A 145 -3.29 16.38 -8.34
N ILE A 146 -4.00 15.28 -8.39
CA ILE A 146 -4.36 14.55 -7.20
C ILE A 146 -3.18 13.89 -6.58
N ALA A 147 -2.31 13.42 -7.39
CA ALA A 147 -1.20 12.68 -6.91
C ALA A 147 -0.17 13.55 -6.24
N GLY A 148 -0.39 14.80 -6.39
CA GLY A 148 0.52 15.76 -5.77
C GLY A 148 1.66 15.14 -5.25
#